data_90b24653faaed72ef90aa38626cafed7
#
_entry.id   90b24653faaed72ef90aa38626cafed7
#
_cell.length_a   1.000
_cell.length_b   1.000
_cell.length_c   1.000
_cell.angle_alpha   90.00
_cell.angle_beta   90.00
_cell.angle_gamma   90.00
#
_symmetry.space_group_name_H-M   'P 1'
#
loop_
_entity.id
_entity.type
_entity.pdbx_description
1 polymer ?
#
loop_
_entity_poly.entity_id
_entity_poly.type
_entity_poly.pdbx_seq_one_letter_code
_entity_poly.pdbx_strand_id
1 'polypeptide(L)'
;MTNIFLYGTLCDRELLEICLGRSLDNVKLLNAELENHSVFWVKNKNFPVIKFNRGSFAKGLAVLDIDDHELERLDFYEGGFNYELIKSDIMLKNNNFYPLNKKLQAYVYFNNDEKFEIGKDWDLNEWQRRYGLISRLAAKEYMLLKRRCREIDF
;
A
#
# COMPACT_ATOMS: atom_id res chain seq x y z
N MET A 1 -14.76 5.14 8.86
CA MET A 1 -13.33 5.53 8.71
C MET A 1 -12.43 4.33 8.90
N THR A 2 -11.49 4.14 8.00
CA THR A 2 -10.68 2.93 7.93
C THR A 2 -9.20 3.30 7.92
N ASN A 3 -8.38 2.50 8.61
CA ASN A 3 -6.93 2.64 8.62
C ASN A 3 -6.32 1.54 7.77
N ILE A 4 -5.37 1.89 6.91
CA ILE A 4 -4.68 0.97 6.02
C ILE A 4 -3.18 1.04 6.28
N PHE A 5 -2.52 -0.10 6.34
CA PHE A 5 -1.06 -0.21 6.36
C PHE A 5 -0.55 -0.53 4.96
N LEU A 6 0.31 0.32 4.44
CA LEU A 6 0.91 0.19 3.12
C LEU A 6 2.39 -0.17 3.25
N TYR A 7 2.84 -1.16 2.50
CA TYR A 7 4.22 -1.65 2.58
C TYR A 7 4.94 -1.71 1.23
N GLY A 8 4.23 -1.45 0.13
CA GLY A 8 4.75 -1.64 -1.22
C GLY A 8 4.75 -0.36 -2.05
N THR A 9 4.31 -0.47 -3.29
CA THR A 9 4.35 0.62 -4.27
C THR A 9 3.52 1.83 -3.86
N LEU A 10 2.43 1.63 -3.11
CA LEU A 10 1.59 2.72 -2.61
C LEU A 10 2.28 3.57 -1.53
N CYS A 11 3.45 3.17 -1.04
CA CYS A 11 4.29 4.04 -0.23
C CYS A 11 4.94 5.16 -1.05
N ASP A 12 4.91 5.08 -2.37
CA ASP A 12 5.21 6.20 -3.25
C ASP A 12 4.09 7.24 -3.16
N ARG A 13 4.42 8.44 -2.71
CA ARG A 13 3.40 9.46 -2.39
C ARG A 13 2.59 9.90 -3.60
N GLU A 14 3.23 10.08 -4.75
CA GLU A 14 2.50 10.46 -5.98
C GLU A 14 1.54 9.36 -6.42
N LEU A 15 1.97 8.10 -6.35
CA LEU A 15 1.10 6.96 -6.68
C LEU A 15 -0.08 6.89 -5.71
N LEU A 16 0.16 7.11 -4.44
CA LEU A 16 -0.91 7.12 -3.42
C LEU A 16 -1.93 8.23 -3.69
N GLU A 17 -1.50 9.44 -4.05
CA GLU A 17 -2.40 10.53 -4.44
C GLU A 17 -3.26 10.16 -5.65
N ILE A 18 -2.66 9.54 -6.66
CA ILE A 18 -3.38 9.09 -7.86
C ILE A 18 -4.46 8.07 -7.47
N CYS A 19 -4.12 7.11 -6.64
CA CYS A 19 -5.06 6.05 -6.24
C CYS A 19 -6.15 6.56 -5.30
N LEU A 20 -5.83 7.42 -4.33
CA LEU A 20 -6.82 8.03 -3.45
C LEU A 20 -7.69 9.05 -4.17
N GLY A 21 -7.18 9.70 -5.21
CA GLY A 21 -7.90 10.72 -5.97
C GLY A 21 -7.91 12.08 -5.30
N ARG A 22 -6.94 12.36 -4.43
CA ARG A 22 -6.78 13.66 -3.78
C ARG A 22 -5.34 13.91 -3.35
N SER A 23 -5.03 15.16 -3.04
CA SER A 23 -3.76 15.54 -2.44
C SER A 23 -3.58 14.88 -1.06
N LEU A 24 -2.34 14.56 -0.71
CA LEU A 24 -2.00 14.02 0.63
C LEU A 24 -1.92 15.08 1.72
N ASP A 25 -2.12 16.36 1.41
CA ASP A 25 -1.95 17.48 2.36
C ASP A 25 -2.80 17.33 3.63
N ASN A 26 -4.00 16.76 3.50
CA ASN A 26 -4.92 16.53 4.61
C ASN A 26 -5.09 15.06 4.97
N VAL A 27 -4.20 14.21 4.48
CA VAL A 27 -4.21 12.78 4.80
C VAL A 27 -3.24 12.53 5.96
N LYS A 28 -3.70 11.81 6.97
CA LYS A 28 -2.84 11.41 8.09
C LYS A 28 -1.98 10.23 7.68
N LEU A 29 -0.70 10.50 7.46
CA LEU A 29 0.30 9.49 7.11
C LEU A 29 1.32 9.39 8.23
N LEU A 30 1.52 8.20 8.76
CA LEU A 30 2.48 7.93 9.81
C LEU A 30 3.36 6.74 9.44
N ASN A 31 4.64 6.81 9.81
CA ASN A 31 5.50 5.65 9.69
C ASN A 31 4.99 4.54 10.61
N ALA A 32 4.98 3.33 10.11
CA ALA A 32 4.48 2.17 10.85
C ALA A 32 5.25 0.91 10.51
N GLU A 33 5.11 -0.09 11.34
CA GLU A 33 5.71 -1.41 11.14
C GLU A 33 4.69 -2.51 11.43
N LEU A 34 4.78 -3.59 10.67
CA LEU A 34 4.05 -4.83 10.94
C LEU A 34 5.03 -5.88 11.44
N GLU A 35 4.85 -6.31 12.68
CA GLU A 35 5.72 -7.28 13.34
C GLU A 35 5.61 -8.67 12.69
N ASN A 36 6.73 -9.39 12.68
CA ASN A 36 6.85 -10.74 12.15
C ASN A 36 6.56 -10.87 10.66
N HIS A 37 6.83 -9.82 9.90
CA HIS A 37 6.69 -9.82 8.46
C HIS A 37 7.88 -9.17 7.78
N SER A 38 8.12 -9.55 6.55
CA SER A 38 9.10 -8.92 5.66
C SER A 38 8.50 -8.73 4.29
N VAL A 39 9.01 -7.74 3.57
CA VAL A 39 8.57 -7.40 2.22
C VAL A 39 9.68 -7.74 1.23
N PHE A 40 9.33 -8.47 0.19
CA PHE A 40 10.26 -8.93 -0.83
C PHE A 40 9.76 -8.54 -2.22
N TRP A 41 10.70 -8.31 -3.15
CA TRP A 41 10.35 -8.28 -4.55
C TRP A 41 9.74 -9.62 -4.95
N VAL A 42 8.73 -9.60 -5.79
CA VAL A 42 8.34 -10.80 -6.53
C VAL A 42 9.33 -10.96 -7.67
N LYS A 43 9.92 -12.14 -7.77
CA LYS A 43 10.95 -12.43 -8.77
C LYS A 43 10.43 -12.19 -10.19
N ASN A 44 11.19 -11.42 -10.97
CA ASN A 44 10.85 -11.03 -12.36
C ASN A 44 9.58 -10.16 -12.50
N LYS A 45 9.17 -9.50 -11.42
CA LYS A 45 8.02 -8.58 -11.42
C LYS A 45 8.44 -7.22 -10.86
N ASN A 46 7.59 -6.23 -11.02
CA ASN A 46 7.82 -4.87 -10.58
C ASN A 46 6.96 -4.47 -9.36
N PHE A 47 6.63 -5.44 -8.52
CA PHE A 47 5.85 -5.22 -7.32
C PHE A 47 6.32 -6.15 -6.19
N PRO A 48 6.02 -5.81 -4.93
CA PRO A 48 6.42 -6.63 -3.79
C PRO A 48 5.34 -7.57 -3.30
N VAL A 49 5.74 -8.47 -2.43
CA VAL A 49 4.87 -9.32 -1.64
C VAL A 49 5.31 -9.26 -0.17
N ILE A 50 4.34 -9.29 0.74
CA ILE A 50 4.60 -9.39 2.17
C ILE A 50 4.47 -10.84 2.62
N LYS A 51 5.40 -11.30 3.46
CA LYS A 51 5.41 -12.68 3.97
C LYS A 51 5.67 -12.69 5.47
N PHE A 52 5.06 -13.66 6.15
CA PHE A 52 5.39 -13.90 7.55
C PHE A 52 6.88 -14.25 7.67
N ASN A 53 7.55 -13.59 8.59
CA ASN A 53 8.97 -13.82 8.88
C ASN A 53 9.22 -13.46 10.33
N ARG A 54 9.22 -14.48 11.19
CA ARG A 54 9.32 -14.31 12.63
C ARG A 54 10.56 -13.51 13.03
N GLY A 55 10.36 -12.50 13.86
CA GLY A 55 11.42 -11.62 14.34
C GLY A 55 11.78 -10.46 13.43
N SER A 56 11.17 -10.38 12.25
CA SER A 56 11.34 -9.26 11.33
C SER A 56 10.22 -8.23 11.46
N PHE A 57 10.44 -7.03 10.94
CA PHE A 57 9.45 -5.96 10.93
C PHE A 57 9.31 -5.42 9.51
N ALA A 58 8.12 -5.49 8.96
CA ALA A 58 7.82 -4.86 7.67
C ALA A 58 7.58 -3.37 7.89
N LYS A 59 8.42 -2.54 7.29
CA LYS A 59 8.29 -1.07 7.37
C LYS A 59 7.36 -0.54 6.31
N GLY A 60 6.55 0.45 6.68
CA GLY A 60 5.63 1.06 5.74
C GLY A 60 4.99 2.31 6.28
N LEU A 61 3.82 2.64 5.72
CA LEU A 61 3.03 3.81 6.08
C LEU A 61 1.65 3.38 6.57
N ALA A 62 1.20 3.98 7.65
CA ALA A 62 -0.20 3.93 8.06
C ALA A 62 -0.93 5.12 7.44
N VAL A 63 -1.99 4.86 6.69
CA VAL A 63 -2.91 5.87 6.18
C VAL A 63 -4.15 5.80 7.05
N LEU A 64 -4.41 6.86 7.80
CA LEU A 64 -5.47 6.86 8.82
C LEU A 64 -6.73 7.54 8.29
N ASP A 65 -7.87 7.06 8.78
CA ASP A 65 -9.19 7.68 8.60
C ASP A 65 -9.57 7.90 7.14
N ILE A 66 -9.33 6.93 6.27
CA ILE A 66 -9.82 6.99 4.90
C ILE A 66 -11.31 6.63 4.86
N ASP A 67 -12.05 7.25 3.96
CA ASP A 67 -13.47 6.99 3.79
C ASP A 67 -13.74 5.78 2.87
N ASP A 68 -15.00 5.38 2.78
CA ASP A 68 -15.40 4.23 1.97
C ASP A 68 -15.11 4.41 0.48
N HIS A 69 -15.23 5.62 -0.02
CA HIS A 69 -14.93 5.94 -1.43
C HIS A 69 -13.43 5.78 -1.71
N GLU A 70 -12.59 6.25 -0.81
CA GLU A 70 -11.14 6.10 -0.93
C GLU A 70 -10.72 4.63 -0.82
N LEU A 71 -11.35 3.88 0.08
CA LEU A 71 -11.10 2.45 0.20
C LEU A 71 -11.48 1.70 -1.08
N GLU A 72 -12.63 2.03 -1.69
CA GLU A 72 -13.02 1.47 -2.98
C GLU A 72 -11.98 1.76 -4.07
N ARG A 73 -11.40 2.96 -4.08
CA ARG A 73 -10.36 3.31 -5.04
C ARG A 73 -9.09 2.47 -4.84
N LEU A 74 -8.66 2.27 -3.60
CA LEU A 74 -7.51 1.42 -3.30
C LEU A 74 -7.80 -0.04 -3.68
N ASP A 75 -8.98 -0.54 -3.36
CA ASP A 75 -9.38 -1.90 -3.74
C ASP A 75 -9.42 -2.07 -5.26
N PHE A 76 -9.87 -1.08 -6.00
CA PHE A 76 -9.87 -1.11 -7.45
C PHE A 76 -8.45 -1.18 -8.01
N TYR A 77 -7.53 -0.40 -7.45
CA TYR A 77 -6.13 -0.42 -7.86
C TYR A 77 -5.48 -1.77 -7.55
N GLU A 78 -5.72 -2.32 -6.35
CA GLU A 78 -5.15 -3.59 -5.91
C GLU A 78 -5.90 -4.82 -6.46
N GLY A 79 -7.12 -4.63 -6.95
CA GLY A 79 -8.04 -5.72 -7.28
C GLY A 79 -7.60 -6.67 -8.39
N GLY A 80 -6.58 -6.32 -9.18
CA GLY A 80 -6.01 -7.22 -10.18
C GLY A 80 -5.02 -8.25 -9.62
N PHE A 81 -4.71 -8.20 -8.33
CA PHE A 81 -3.62 -8.96 -7.72
C PHE A 81 -4.06 -10.02 -6.70
N ASN A 82 -5.34 -10.29 -6.59
CA ASN A 82 -5.86 -11.32 -5.69
C ASN A 82 -5.44 -11.12 -4.21
N TYR A 83 -5.48 -9.88 -3.74
CA TYR A 83 -5.19 -9.55 -2.34
C TYR A 83 -6.39 -9.81 -1.45
N GLU A 84 -6.11 -10.23 -0.22
CA GLU A 84 -7.06 -10.32 0.87
C GLU A 84 -6.77 -9.20 1.87
N LEU A 85 -7.80 -8.44 2.26
CA LEU A 85 -7.69 -7.35 3.21
C LEU A 85 -7.93 -7.88 4.63
N ILE A 86 -6.86 -7.96 5.42
CA ILE A 86 -6.89 -8.55 6.75
C ILE A 86 -6.58 -7.50 7.81
N LYS A 87 -7.42 -7.42 8.83
CA LYS A 87 -7.21 -6.53 9.97
C LYS A 87 -6.07 -7.03 10.84
N SER A 88 -5.10 -6.16 11.10
CA SER A 88 -3.88 -6.51 11.81
C SER A 88 -3.49 -5.41 12.81
N ASP A 89 -2.75 -5.78 13.83
CA ASP A 89 -2.15 -4.80 14.74
C ASP A 89 -0.84 -4.31 14.14
N ILE A 90 -0.73 -3.01 13.96
CA ILE A 90 0.50 -2.36 13.50
C ILE A 90 1.07 -1.49 14.62
N MET A 91 2.34 -1.19 14.53
CA MET A 91 3.04 -0.29 15.46
C MET A 91 3.32 1.03 14.77
N LEU A 92 2.72 2.11 15.27
CA LEU A 92 3.05 3.46 14.81
C LEU A 92 4.42 3.84 15.34
N LYS A 93 5.29 4.36 14.48
CA LYS A 93 6.65 4.74 14.82
C LYS A 93 6.79 6.25 14.97
N ASN A 94 7.83 6.66 15.69
CA ASN A 94 8.14 8.06 15.92
C ASN A 94 8.28 8.82 14.61
N ASN A 95 7.56 9.93 14.52
CA ASN A 95 7.98 11.02 13.68
C ASN A 95 8.48 12.16 14.59
N ASN A 96 8.97 13.26 14.01
CA ASN A 96 9.54 14.38 14.77
C ASN A 96 8.53 15.07 15.70
N PHE A 97 7.25 14.76 15.61
CA PHE A 97 6.16 15.43 16.33
C PHE A 97 5.50 14.53 17.38
N TYR A 98 5.56 13.20 17.22
CA TYR A 98 4.90 12.26 18.10
C TYR A 98 5.85 11.14 18.50
N PRO A 99 6.25 11.07 19.78
CA PRO A 99 7.03 9.91 20.27
C PRO A 99 6.09 8.73 20.41
N LEU A 100 5.91 7.97 19.30
CA LEU A 100 4.93 6.89 19.28
C LEU A 100 5.58 5.53 19.08
N ASN A 101 5.38 4.67 20.06
CA ASN A 101 5.36 3.22 19.88
C ASN A 101 3.94 2.77 20.24
N LYS A 102 2.95 3.22 19.47
CA LYS A 102 1.54 2.96 19.73
C LYS A 102 1.01 1.89 18.79
N LYS A 103 0.37 0.86 19.36
CA LYS A 103 -0.37 -0.12 18.58
C LYS A 103 -1.64 0.49 18.02
N LEU A 104 -1.91 0.17 16.76
CA LEU A 104 -3.13 0.58 16.07
C LEU A 104 -3.61 -0.57 15.21
N GLN A 105 -4.93 -0.75 15.11
CA GLN A 105 -5.50 -1.69 14.17
C GLN A 105 -5.62 -1.05 12.78
N ALA A 106 -5.15 -1.76 11.77
CA ALA A 106 -5.23 -1.34 10.37
C ALA A 106 -5.44 -2.55 9.48
N TYR A 107 -6.00 -2.33 8.29
CA TYR A 107 -6.11 -3.38 7.29
C TYR A 107 -4.84 -3.46 6.46
N VAL A 108 -4.43 -4.67 6.14
CA VAL A 108 -3.24 -4.96 5.35
C VAL A 108 -3.65 -5.83 4.16
N TYR A 109 -3.17 -5.47 2.97
CA TYR A 109 -3.38 -6.28 1.78
C TYR A 109 -2.38 -7.44 1.75
N PHE A 110 -2.86 -8.65 2.00
CA PHE A 110 -2.06 -9.87 1.88
C PHE A 110 -2.35 -10.58 0.57
N ASN A 111 -1.29 -10.99 -0.12
CA ASN A 111 -1.43 -11.81 -1.31
C ASN A 111 -1.20 -13.28 -0.94
N ASN A 112 -2.22 -14.10 -1.17
CA ASN A 112 -2.18 -15.52 -0.89
C ASN A 112 -1.76 -16.37 -2.10
N ASP A 113 -1.29 -15.75 -3.18
CA ASP A 113 -0.88 -16.47 -4.38
C ASP A 113 0.49 -17.11 -4.18
N GLU A 114 0.50 -18.43 -4.00
CA GLU A 114 1.72 -19.23 -3.84
C GLU A 114 2.57 -19.30 -5.11
N LYS A 115 2.05 -18.83 -6.24
CA LYS A 115 2.78 -18.83 -7.52
C LYS A 115 3.87 -17.78 -7.59
N PHE A 116 3.83 -16.78 -6.71
CA PHE A 116 4.85 -15.75 -6.70
C PHE A 116 6.12 -16.23 -6.02
N GLU A 117 7.20 -16.30 -6.80
CA GLU A 117 8.53 -16.57 -6.25
C GLU A 117 9.07 -15.31 -5.57
N ILE A 118 9.62 -15.50 -4.39
CA ILE A 118 10.23 -14.43 -3.59
C ILE A 118 11.60 -14.08 -4.18
N GLY A 119 11.82 -12.81 -4.47
CA GLY A 119 13.11 -12.27 -4.86
C GLY A 119 13.88 -11.70 -3.67
N LYS A 120 14.66 -10.66 -3.92
CA LYS A 120 15.42 -9.95 -2.89
C LYS A 120 14.52 -9.06 -2.02
N ASP A 121 15.09 -8.53 -0.94
CA ASP A 121 14.39 -7.58 -0.06
C ASP A 121 13.86 -6.39 -0.85
N TRP A 122 12.62 -6.00 -0.55
CA TRP A 122 11.97 -4.87 -1.19
C TRP A 122 12.69 -3.56 -0.88
N ASP A 123 12.89 -2.74 -1.91
CA ASP A 123 13.46 -1.40 -1.81
C ASP A 123 12.60 -0.44 -2.63
N LEU A 124 11.87 0.43 -1.94
CA LEU A 124 11.01 1.42 -2.59
C LEU A 124 11.81 2.39 -3.46
N ASN A 125 12.97 2.82 -3.00
CA ASN A 125 13.80 3.77 -3.76
C ASN A 125 14.25 3.17 -5.10
N GLU A 126 14.64 1.89 -5.11
CA GLU A 126 14.99 1.19 -6.34
C GLU A 126 13.79 1.11 -7.29
N TRP A 127 12.60 0.78 -6.75
CA TRP A 127 11.37 0.72 -7.54
C TRP A 127 11.02 2.08 -8.13
N GLN A 128 11.10 3.15 -7.33
CA GLN A 128 10.83 4.52 -7.80
C GLN A 128 11.76 4.91 -8.96
N ARG A 129 13.03 4.58 -8.84
CA ARG A 129 14.03 4.90 -9.87
C ARG A 129 13.81 4.12 -11.16
N ARG A 130 13.48 2.82 -11.06
CA ARG A 130 13.36 1.92 -12.22
C ARG A 130 11.98 1.93 -12.86
N TYR A 131 10.93 2.01 -12.07
CA TYR A 131 9.57 1.79 -12.52
C TYR A 131 8.58 2.90 -12.14
N GLY A 132 8.98 3.83 -11.30
CA GLY A 132 8.08 4.82 -10.70
C GLY A 132 7.33 5.65 -11.73
N LEU A 133 8.03 6.24 -12.69
CA LEU A 133 7.42 7.10 -13.70
C LEU A 133 6.38 6.34 -14.55
N ILE A 134 6.76 5.20 -15.10
CA ILE A 134 5.87 4.38 -15.93
C ILE A 134 4.67 3.89 -15.12
N SER A 135 4.90 3.47 -13.88
CA SER A 135 3.83 2.96 -13.02
C SER A 135 2.82 4.04 -12.63
N ARG A 136 3.29 5.26 -12.36
CA ARG A 136 2.40 6.38 -12.06
C ARG A 136 1.56 6.78 -13.26
N LEU A 137 2.15 6.81 -14.46
CA LEU A 137 1.41 7.09 -15.69
C LEU A 137 0.36 6.01 -15.97
N ALA A 138 0.72 4.74 -15.82
CA ALA A 138 -0.21 3.63 -15.97
C ALA A 138 -1.34 3.68 -14.94
N ALA A 139 -1.03 4.06 -13.71
CA ALA A 139 -2.03 4.20 -12.65
C ALA A 139 -3.03 5.32 -12.94
N LYS A 140 -2.58 6.45 -13.47
CA LYS A 140 -3.48 7.54 -13.89
C LYS A 140 -4.51 7.06 -14.91
N GLU A 141 -4.07 6.35 -15.93
CA GLU A 141 -4.98 5.80 -16.95
C GLU A 141 -5.92 4.74 -16.36
N TYR A 142 -5.39 3.84 -15.54
CA TYR A 142 -6.17 2.78 -14.91
C TYR A 142 -7.27 3.35 -14.00
N MET A 143 -6.95 4.36 -13.20
CA MET A 143 -7.92 5.01 -12.31
C MET A 143 -8.99 5.80 -13.05
N LEU A 144 -8.69 6.28 -14.26
CA LEU A 144 -9.70 6.88 -15.14
C LEU A 144 -10.73 5.86 -15.62
N LEU A 145 -10.36 4.61 -15.80
CA LEU A 145 -11.30 3.54 -16.15
C LEU A 145 -12.36 3.34 -15.07
N LYS A 146 -11.98 3.43 -13.81
CA LYS A 146 -12.93 3.35 -12.70
C LYS A 146 -13.99 4.46 -12.79
N ARG A 147 -13.59 5.68 -13.11
CA ARG A 147 -14.49 6.80 -13.30
C ARG A 147 -15.43 6.58 -14.47
N ARG A 148 -14.92 6.08 -15.60
CA ARG A 148 -15.74 5.78 -16.81
C ARG A 148 -16.75 4.68 -16.54
N CYS A 149 -16.39 3.63 -15.82
CA CYS A 149 -17.32 2.57 -15.44
C CYS A 149 -18.49 3.10 -14.62
N ARG A 150 -18.26 4.06 -13.71
CA ARG A 150 -19.33 4.72 -12.95
C ARG A 150 -20.26 5.55 -13.82
N GLU A 151 -19.74 6.19 -14.87
CA GLU A 151 -20.54 6.99 -15.81
C GLU A 151 -21.39 6.12 -16.73
N ILE A 152 -20.99 4.87 -16.97
CA ILE A 152 -21.69 3.92 -17.84
C ILE A 152 -22.80 3.16 -17.07
N ASP A 153 -22.66 2.97 -15.77
CA ASP A 153 -23.63 2.26 -14.92
C ASP A 153 -24.88 3.10 -14.58
N PHE A 154 -25.02 4.23 -15.19
CA PHE A 154 -26.24 5.05 -15.13
C PHE A 154 -27.09 4.84 -16.38
#